data_46d5cf4cd4dc0fe03388438a2b21dd5f
#
_entry.id   46d5cf4cd4dc0fe03388438a2b21dd5f
#
_cell.length_a   1.000
_cell.length_b   1.000
_cell.length_c   1.000
_cell.angle_alpha   90.00
_cell.angle_beta   90.00
_cell.angle_gamma   90.00
#
_symmetry.space_group_name_H-M   'P 1'
#
loop_
_entity.id
_entity.type
_entity.pdbx_description
1 polymer ?
#
loop_
_entity_poly.entity_id
_entity_poly.type
_entity_poly.pdbx_seq_one_letter_code
_entity_poly.pdbx_strand_id
1 'polypeptide(L)'
;MTTEIISFNLGVTSCYFIIGKEIVMIDAGMPNKLQRFKKILSKNKIDPARIKLIVLTHSHFDHCGSASEIRDLTGAKIAIHKSERECVEHDRVLVPKGVNFRGKITQPLIFSFKIPFPKFTPDIFLNNDPYPLSEFGIDGQIIHTPGHTIGSVSVILNSGEAFVGCMAHNGFPFRLKPGLPIYAQDIGAIKENWKVLIDRGTTFVYPGHGKAFPIEVIKNQLKYPSTN
;
A
#
# COMPACT_ATOMS: atom_id res chain seq x y z
N MET A 1 10.10 -1.95 -21.82
CA MET A 1 9.71 -0.55 -21.56
C MET A 1 10.10 -0.23 -20.13
N THR A 2 10.74 0.91 -19.89
CA THR A 2 11.05 1.35 -18.51
C THR A 2 9.76 1.78 -17.83
N THR A 3 9.45 1.20 -16.67
CA THR A 3 8.30 1.56 -15.84
C THR A 3 8.62 2.87 -15.12
N GLU A 4 7.78 3.89 -15.26
CA GLU A 4 7.91 5.14 -14.53
C GLU A 4 7.09 5.07 -13.22
N ILE A 5 7.65 5.57 -12.13
CA ILE A 5 6.99 5.60 -10.82
C ILE A 5 6.81 7.05 -10.38
N ILE A 6 5.58 7.45 -10.10
CA ILE A 6 5.27 8.77 -9.54
C ILE A 6 4.74 8.59 -8.11
N SER A 7 5.43 9.16 -7.14
CA SER A 7 4.99 9.20 -5.73
C SER A 7 4.23 10.48 -5.42
N PHE A 8 3.13 10.36 -4.70
CA PHE A 8 2.34 11.50 -4.22
C PHE A 8 1.61 11.17 -2.92
N ASN A 9 1.12 12.20 -2.22
CA ASN A 9 0.43 12.00 -0.95
C ASN A 9 -1.03 12.41 -1.02
N LEU A 10 -1.92 11.53 -0.56
CA LEU A 10 -3.34 11.81 -0.32
C LEU A 10 -3.64 11.78 1.19
N GLY A 11 -3.28 12.84 1.88
CA GLY A 11 -3.26 12.92 3.34
C GLY A 11 -1.92 12.47 3.89
N VAL A 12 -1.94 11.56 4.85
CA VAL A 12 -0.73 11.00 5.49
C VAL A 12 -0.15 9.82 4.73
N THR A 13 -0.87 9.29 3.74
CA THR A 13 -0.50 8.10 2.98
C THR A 13 0.23 8.48 1.70
N SER A 14 1.32 7.79 1.45
CA SER A 14 2.05 7.81 0.18
C SER A 14 1.35 6.87 -0.79
N CYS A 15 0.83 7.45 -1.88
CA CYS A 15 0.23 6.72 -2.99
C CYS A 15 1.19 6.76 -4.18
N TYR A 16 1.02 5.82 -5.11
CA TYR A 16 1.94 5.70 -6.23
C TYR A 16 1.18 5.45 -7.54
N PHE A 17 1.68 6.04 -8.63
CA PHE A 17 1.36 5.58 -9.97
C PHE A 17 2.52 4.75 -10.49
N ILE A 18 2.21 3.58 -11.02
CA ILE A 18 3.11 2.72 -11.79
C ILE A 18 2.65 2.83 -13.24
N ILE A 19 3.46 3.46 -14.08
CA ILE A 19 3.12 3.82 -15.44
C ILE A 19 3.77 2.82 -16.40
N GLY A 20 2.95 1.99 -17.00
CA GLY A 20 3.26 1.12 -18.11
C GLY A 20 2.49 1.53 -19.36
N LYS A 21 1.95 0.56 -20.10
CA LYS A 21 0.97 0.82 -21.17
C LYS A 21 -0.24 1.53 -20.60
N GLU A 22 -0.73 1.08 -19.47
CA GLU A 22 -1.75 1.70 -18.64
C GLU A 22 -1.16 2.12 -17.30
N ILE A 23 -1.95 2.72 -16.42
CA ILE A 23 -1.52 3.14 -15.09
C ILE A 23 -2.19 2.25 -14.04
N VAL A 24 -1.36 1.70 -13.14
CA VAL A 24 -1.79 1.07 -11.89
C VAL A 24 -1.51 2.04 -10.75
N MET A 25 -2.53 2.32 -9.95
CA MET A 25 -2.43 3.15 -8.76
C MET A 25 -2.33 2.28 -7.52
N ILE A 26 -1.44 2.62 -6.60
CA ILE A 26 -1.31 1.95 -5.30
C ILE A 26 -1.84 2.87 -4.22
N ASP A 27 -2.83 2.38 -3.46
CA ASP A 27 -3.58 3.06 -2.43
C ASP A 27 -4.30 4.34 -2.90
N ALA A 28 -5.34 4.73 -2.17
CA ALA A 28 -6.23 5.85 -2.50
C ALA A 28 -6.28 6.94 -1.42
N GLY A 29 -5.44 6.81 -0.39
CA GLY A 29 -5.26 7.82 0.64
C GLY A 29 -6.47 7.99 1.57
N MET A 30 -6.44 9.11 2.32
CA MET A 30 -7.52 9.48 3.26
C MET A 30 -8.82 9.84 2.56
N PRO A 31 -9.96 9.78 3.26
CA PRO A 31 -11.25 10.25 2.73
C PRO A 31 -11.22 11.71 2.27
N ASN A 32 -12.10 12.05 1.31
CA ASN A 32 -12.30 13.41 0.81
C ASN A 32 -11.03 14.04 0.18
N LYS A 33 -10.22 13.23 -0.54
CA LYS A 33 -9.01 13.73 -1.22
C LYS A 33 -9.15 13.87 -2.73
N LEU A 34 -10.35 13.72 -3.30
CA LEU A 34 -10.57 13.79 -4.74
C LEU A 34 -10.07 15.10 -5.37
N GLN A 35 -10.27 16.25 -4.73
CA GLN A 35 -9.79 17.53 -5.28
C GLN A 35 -8.25 17.62 -5.30
N ARG A 36 -7.60 17.07 -4.28
CA ARG A 36 -6.13 16.94 -4.27
C ARG A 36 -5.65 15.99 -5.35
N PHE A 37 -6.35 14.87 -5.53
CA PHE A 37 -6.04 13.90 -6.58
C PHE A 37 -6.15 14.53 -7.98
N LYS A 38 -7.21 15.28 -8.30
CA LYS A 38 -7.36 16.02 -9.56
C LYS A 38 -6.18 16.98 -9.81
N LYS A 39 -5.71 17.69 -8.78
CA LYS A 39 -4.52 18.57 -8.89
C LYS A 39 -3.25 17.77 -9.21
N ILE A 40 -3.10 16.55 -8.63
CA ILE A 40 -1.96 15.67 -8.91
C ILE A 40 -2.00 15.19 -10.37
N LEU A 41 -3.15 14.77 -10.88
CA LEU A 41 -3.32 14.38 -12.28
C LEU A 41 -2.94 15.52 -13.23
N SER A 42 -3.47 16.71 -13.00
CA SER A 42 -3.18 17.91 -13.81
C SER A 42 -1.69 18.27 -13.79
N LYS A 43 -1.06 18.27 -12.60
CA LYS A 43 0.37 18.57 -12.47
C LYS A 43 1.26 17.61 -13.27
N ASN A 44 0.89 16.32 -13.29
CA ASN A 44 1.65 15.28 -13.98
C ASN A 44 1.14 15.02 -15.41
N LYS A 45 0.17 15.79 -15.89
CA LYS A 45 -0.44 15.65 -17.22
C LYS A 45 -0.97 14.23 -17.48
N ILE A 46 -1.56 13.61 -16.45
CA ILE A 46 -2.12 12.26 -16.51
C ILE A 46 -3.59 12.36 -16.88
N ASP A 47 -3.99 11.66 -17.96
CA ASP A 47 -5.38 11.42 -18.28
C ASP A 47 -5.97 10.44 -17.25
N PRO A 48 -7.03 10.81 -16.51
CA PRO A 48 -7.69 9.91 -15.55
C PRO A 48 -8.08 8.57 -16.18
N ALA A 49 -8.50 8.55 -17.43
CA ALA A 49 -8.94 7.34 -18.13
C ALA A 49 -7.82 6.31 -18.35
N ARG A 50 -6.55 6.71 -18.25
CA ARG A 50 -5.41 5.78 -18.30
C ARG A 50 -5.20 4.97 -17.02
N ILE A 51 -5.80 5.39 -15.89
CA ILE A 51 -5.74 4.62 -14.64
C ILE A 51 -6.76 3.50 -14.76
N LYS A 52 -6.29 2.26 -14.84
CA LYS A 52 -7.14 1.08 -15.07
C LYS A 52 -7.32 0.21 -13.83
N LEU A 53 -6.38 0.30 -12.89
CA LEU A 53 -6.42 -0.48 -11.66
C LEU A 53 -6.00 0.38 -10.46
N ILE A 54 -6.75 0.29 -9.37
CA ILE A 54 -6.40 0.78 -8.05
C ILE A 54 -6.17 -0.44 -7.17
N VAL A 55 -4.93 -0.69 -6.76
CA VAL A 55 -4.58 -1.75 -5.82
C VAL A 55 -4.58 -1.17 -4.42
N LEU A 56 -5.51 -1.61 -3.58
CA LEU A 56 -5.52 -1.25 -2.17
C LEU A 56 -4.66 -2.26 -1.41
N THR A 57 -3.62 -1.75 -0.75
CA THR A 57 -2.71 -2.62 0.02
C THR A 57 -3.41 -3.25 1.22
N HIS A 58 -4.38 -2.55 1.81
CA HIS A 58 -5.27 -3.02 2.89
C HIS A 58 -6.42 -2.01 3.09
N SER A 59 -7.34 -2.31 4.01
CA SER A 59 -8.61 -1.59 4.17
C SER A 59 -8.61 -0.44 5.18
N HIS A 60 -7.49 -0.01 5.73
CA HIS A 60 -7.50 1.14 6.62
C HIS A 60 -7.92 2.41 5.89
N PHE A 61 -8.71 3.26 6.60
CA PHE A 61 -9.35 4.45 6.02
C PHE A 61 -8.39 5.42 5.32
N ASP A 62 -7.15 5.46 5.77
CA ASP A 62 -6.12 6.32 5.19
C ASP A 62 -5.47 5.71 3.94
N HIS A 63 -5.75 4.45 3.59
CA HIS A 63 -5.34 3.77 2.36
C HIS A 63 -6.48 3.64 1.35
N CYS A 64 -7.70 3.40 1.80
CA CYS A 64 -8.85 3.17 0.92
C CYS A 64 -9.85 4.34 0.88
N GLY A 65 -9.63 5.40 1.65
CA GLY A 65 -10.63 6.41 1.97
C GLY A 65 -11.21 7.18 0.78
N SER A 66 -10.45 7.45 -0.27
CA SER A 66 -10.94 8.09 -1.50
C SER A 66 -11.08 7.12 -2.68
N ALA A 67 -11.00 5.80 -2.46
CA ALA A 67 -11.00 4.82 -3.54
C ALA A 67 -12.28 4.88 -4.41
N SER A 68 -13.45 4.97 -3.80
CA SER A 68 -14.72 5.08 -4.51
C SER A 68 -14.78 6.33 -5.38
N GLU A 69 -14.44 7.50 -4.82
CA GLU A 69 -14.47 8.77 -5.57
C GLU A 69 -13.45 8.77 -6.73
N ILE A 70 -12.28 8.16 -6.53
CA ILE A 70 -11.25 8.04 -7.58
C ILE A 70 -11.70 7.07 -8.65
N ARG A 71 -12.31 5.92 -8.30
CA ARG A 71 -12.92 4.99 -9.25
C ARG A 71 -13.95 5.69 -10.13
N ASP A 72 -14.86 6.45 -9.51
CA ASP A 72 -15.93 7.14 -10.24
C ASP A 72 -15.39 8.18 -11.24
N LEU A 73 -14.24 8.81 -10.92
CA LEU A 73 -13.57 9.74 -11.82
C LEU A 73 -12.81 9.05 -12.96
N THR A 74 -12.18 7.89 -12.68
CA THR A 74 -11.21 7.27 -13.58
C THR A 74 -11.78 6.11 -14.39
N GLY A 75 -12.84 5.47 -13.90
CA GLY A 75 -13.34 4.19 -14.42
C GLY A 75 -12.43 3.00 -14.08
N ALA A 76 -11.45 3.19 -13.18
CA ALA A 76 -10.52 2.13 -12.77
C ALA A 76 -11.24 1.05 -11.96
N LYS A 77 -10.79 -0.21 -12.10
CA LYS A 77 -11.20 -1.29 -11.20
C LYS A 77 -10.47 -1.17 -9.87
N ILE A 78 -11.15 -1.50 -8.76
CA ILE A 78 -10.53 -1.58 -7.43
C ILE A 78 -10.23 -3.04 -7.10
N ALA A 79 -8.96 -3.34 -6.82
CA ALA A 79 -8.50 -4.64 -6.34
C ALA A 79 -8.12 -4.56 -4.85
N ILE A 80 -8.59 -5.51 -4.06
CA ILE A 80 -8.23 -5.69 -2.66
C ILE A 80 -8.25 -7.19 -2.31
N HIS A 81 -7.50 -7.58 -1.30
CA HIS A 81 -7.54 -8.98 -0.84
C HIS A 81 -8.90 -9.34 -0.23
N LYS A 82 -9.40 -10.53 -0.54
CA LYS A 82 -10.74 -10.99 -0.10
C LYS A 82 -10.96 -10.89 1.41
N SER A 83 -9.91 -11.04 2.22
CA SER A 83 -10.01 -10.93 3.70
C SER A 83 -10.27 -9.50 4.20
N GLU A 84 -10.15 -8.49 3.33
CA GLU A 84 -10.44 -7.07 3.65
C GLU A 84 -11.86 -6.65 3.23
N ARG A 85 -12.61 -7.53 2.57
CA ARG A 85 -13.94 -7.24 1.99
C ARG A 85 -14.90 -6.62 3.01
N GLU A 86 -15.07 -7.29 4.15
CA GLU A 86 -16.00 -6.87 5.21
C GLU A 86 -15.70 -5.45 5.72
N CYS A 87 -14.43 -5.03 5.64
CA CYS A 87 -14.01 -3.71 6.10
C CYS A 87 -14.48 -2.61 5.14
N VAL A 88 -14.36 -2.83 3.83
CA VAL A 88 -14.71 -1.81 2.82
C VAL A 88 -16.20 -1.81 2.48
N GLU A 89 -16.89 -2.95 2.62
CA GLU A 89 -18.33 -3.07 2.36
C GLU A 89 -19.18 -2.75 3.60
N HIS A 90 -18.72 -3.11 4.82
CA HIS A 90 -19.53 -3.07 6.06
C HIS A 90 -18.90 -2.28 7.20
N ASP A 91 -17.88 -1.46 6.94
CA ASP A 91 -17.27 -0.56 7.92
C ASP A 91 -16.70 -1.30 9.17
N ARG A 92 -16.21 -2.51 8.97
CA ARG A 92 -15.49 -3.25 10.02
C ARG A 92 -14.04 -2.79 10.05
N VAL A 93 -13.65 -2.14 11.13
CA VAL A 93 -12.26 -1.70 11.31
C VAL A 93 -11.40 -2.86 11.84
N LEU A 94 -10.41 -3.27 11.08
CA LEU A 94 -9.36 -4.16 11.59
C LEU A 94 -8.40 -3.33 12.43
N VAL A 95 -8.49 -3.47 13.76
CA VAL A 95 -7.65 -2.72 14.70
C VAL A 95 -6.33 -3.48 14.92
N PRO A 96 -5.20 -3.02 14.37
CA PRO A 96 -3.90 -3.65 14.62
C PRO A 96 -3.38 -3.30 16.01
N LYS A 97 -2.52 -4.16 16.57
CA LYS A 97 -1.89 -3.93 17.87
C LYS A 97 -0.73 -2.95 17.75
N GLY A 98 -0.48 -2.15 18.80
CA GLY A 98 0.72 -1.32 18.89
C GLY A 98 1.98 -2.17 18.97
N VAL A 99 2.91 -1.98 18.04
CA VAL A 99 4.17 -2.76 17.91
C VAL A 99 5.24 -2.30 18.88
N ASN A 100 5.32 -1.01 19.14
CA ASN A 100 6.30 -0.40 20.03
C ASN A 100 5.59 0.46 21.09
N PHE A 101 6.34 1.03 22.03
CA PHE A 101 5.80 1.87 23.10
C PHE A 101 4.91 3.00 22.57
N ARG A 102 5.35 3.70 21.54
CA ARG A 102 4.57 4.78 20.89
C ARG A 102 3.27 4.23 20.29
N GLY A 103 3.33 3.12 19.54
CA GLY A 103 2.15 2.48 18.97
C GLY A 103 1.17 2.01 20.05
N LYS A 104 1.64 1.46 21.15
CA LYS A 104 0.80 1.02 22.29
C LYS A 104 0.03 2.18 22.93
N ILE A 105 0.66 3.36 23.06
CA ILE A 105 0.01 4.54 23.66
C ILE A 105 -0.98 5.17 22.67
N THR A 106 -0.60 5.29 21.38
CA THR A 106 -1.41 6.01 20.39
C THR A 106 -2.52 5.15 19.78
N GLN A 107 -2.41 3.83 19.82
CA GLN A 107 -3.38 2.91 19.24
C GLN A 107 -4.81 3.11 19.79
N PRO A 108 -5.06 3.16 21.11
CA PRO A 108 -6.42 3.36 21.62
C PRO A 108 -7.02 4.70 21.17
N LEU A 109 -6.19 5.76 21.10
CA LEU A 109 -6.63 7.07 20.68
C LEU A 109 -6.98 7.10 19.18
N ILE A 110 -6.11 6.60 18.32
CA ILE A 110 -6.30 6.64 16.85
C ILE A 110 -7.48 5.77 16.42
N PHE A 111 -7.61 4.58 16.99
CA PHE A 111 -8.66 3.63 16.61
C PHE A 111 -9.97 3.78 17.40
N SER A 112 -10.06 4.68 18.39
CA SER A 112 -11.33 5.06 19.00
C SER A 112 -12.14 6.04 18.13
N PHE A 113 -11.50 6.75 17.22
CA PHE A 113 -12.16 7.60 16.26
C PHE A 113 -12.52 6.81 15.00
N LYS A 114 -13.81 6.55 14.77
CA LYS A 114 -14.29 6.06 13.48
C LYS A 114 -14.20 7.21 12.48
N ILE A 115 -13.25 7.13 11.55
CA ILE A 115 -13.19 8.05 10.43
C ILE A 115 -14.02 7.41 9.30
N PRO A 116 -15.22 7.94 9.01
CA PRO A 116 -16.05 7.37 7.97
C PRO A 116 -15.42 7.60 6.60
N PHE A 117 -15.54 6.63 5.73
CA PHE A 117 -15.23 6.76 4.31
C PHE A 117 -16.36 6.15 3.46
N PRO A 118 -16.52 6.55 2.20
CA PRO A 118 -17.53 5.97 1.32
C PRO A 118 -17.30 4.47 1.15
N LYS A 119 -18.34 3.68 1.50
CA LYS A 119 -18.31 2.23 1.29
C LYS A 119 -18.36 1.92 -0.19
N PHE A 120 -17.72 0.83 -0.56
CA PHE A 120 -17.72 0.37 -1.94
C PHE A 120 -17.55 -1.15 -2.01
N THR A 121 -18.07 -1.73 -3.08
CA THR A 121 -17.76 -3.12 -3.44
C THR A 121 -16.55 -3.11 -4.37
N PRO A 122 -15.46 -3.81 -4.02
CA PRO A 122 -14.31 -3.99 -4.90
C PRO A 122 -14.68 -4.75 -6.17
N ASP A 123 -13.99 -4.44 -7.28
CA ASP A 123 -14.21 -5.11 -8.57
C ASP A 123 -13.41 -6.41 -8.68
N ILE A 124 -12.26 -6.50 -7.98
CA ILE A 124 -11.36 -7.64 -8.00
C ILE A 124 -11.02 -8.05 -6.57
N PHE A 125 -11.36 -9.30 -6.21
CA PHE A 125 -10.94 -9.91 -4.97
C PHE A 125 -9.66 -10.72 -5.18
N LEU A 126 -8.56 -10.20 -4.66
CA LEU A 126 -7.28 -10.90 -4.66
C LEU A 126 -7.31 -12.08 -3.68
N ASN A 127 -6.64 -13.15 -4.06
CA ASN A 127 -6.41 -14.33 -3.23
C ASN A 127 -4.95 -14.37 -2.75
N ASN A 128 -4.56 -15.50 -2.17
CA ASN A 128 -3.17 -15.72 -1.75
C ASN A 128 -2.22 -15.95 -2.93
N ASP A 129 -2.75 -16.29 -4.12
CA ASP A 129 -1.96 -16.49 -5.32
C ASP A 129 -1.51 -15.14 -5.91
N PRO A 130 -0.33 -15.08 -6.54
CA PRO A 130 0.14 -13.87 -7.20
C PRO A 130 -0.79 -13.44 -8.34
N TYR A 131 -1.06 -12.13 -8.43
CA TYR A 131 -1.87 -11.54 -9.50
C TYR A 131 -0.94 -10.74 -10.44
N PRO A 132 -0.77 -11.16 -11.71
CA PRO A 132 0.13 -10.51 -12.64
C PRO A 132 -0.40 -9.14 -13.10
N LEU A 133 0.52 -8.20 -13.37
CA LEU A 133 0.19 -6.87 -13.89
C LEU A 133 0.50 -6.70 -15.38
N SER A 134 0.78 -7.81 -16.08
CA SER A 134 1.17 -7.82 -17.50
C SER A 134 0.10 -7.24 -18.43
N GLU A 135 -1.19 -7.37 -18.10
CA GLU A 135 -2.29 -6.77 -18.89
C GLU A 135 -2.22 -5.24 -18.93
N PHE A 136 -1.62 -4.60 -17.89
CA PHE A 136 -1.40 -3.17 -17.81
C PHE A 136 -0.06 -2.73 -18.44
N GLY A 137 0.70 -3.68 -19.00
CA GLY A 137 2.04 -3.45 -19.54
C GLY A 137 3.08 -3.20 -18.46
N ILE A 138 2.87 -3.74 -17.25
CA ILE A 138 3.77 -3.65 -16.09
C ILE A 138 4.36 -5.03 -15.83
N ASP A 139 5.69 -5.09 -15.81
CA ASP A 139 6.42 -6.31 -15.48
C ASP A 139 6.54 -6.46 -13.95
N GLY A 140 5.52 -7.07 -13.37
CA GLY A 140 5.38 -7.23 -11.93
C GLY A 140 4.09 -7.94 -11.55
N GLN A 141 3.87 -8.05 -10.25
CA GLN A 141 2.72 -8.78 -9.70
C GLN A 141 2.32 -8.26 -8.32
N ILE A 142 1.06 -8.51 -7.95
CA ILE A 142 0.55 -8.32 -6.59
C ILE A 142 0.72 -9.64 -5.84
N ILE A 143 1.25 -9.60 -4.63
CA ILE A 143 1.38 -10.77 -3.76
C ILE A 143 0.73 -10.54 -2.41
N HIS A 144 0.21 -11.61 -1.80
CA HIS A 144 -0.31 -11.56 -0.44
C HIS A 144 0.85 -11.48 0.56
N THR A 145 0.85 -10.43 1.39
CA THR A 145 1.90 -10.15 2.39
C THR A 145 1.27 -9.79 3.74
N PRO A 146 0.61 -10.75 4.40
CA PRO A 146 -0.10 -10.50 5.66
C PRO A 146 0.84 -10.08 6.78
N GLY A 147 0.27 -9.43 7.81
CA GLY A 147 0.98 -9.07 9.04
C GLY A 147 0.60 -7.72 9.58
N HIS A 148 0.51 -6.67 8.75
CA HIS A 148 -0.11 -5.41 9.18
C HIS A 148 -1.62 -5.61 9.36
N THR A 149 -2.27 -6.15 8.34
CA THR A 149 -3.58 -6.80 8.41
C THR A 149 -3.50 -8.20 7.81
N ILE A 150 -4.54 -9.01 8.03
CA ILE A 150 -4.62 -10.37 7.47
C ILE A 150 -4.68 -10.38 5.94
N GLY A 151 -5.23 -9.32 5.33
CA GLY A 151 -5.37 -9.21 3.88
C GLY A 151 -4.36 -8.25 3.23
N SER A 152 -3.32 -7.84 3.93
CA SER A 152 -2.30 -6.95 3.34
C SER A 152 -1.67 -7.56 2.11
N VAL A 153 -1.50 -6.74 1.06
CA VAL A 153 -0.82 -7.11 -0.19
C VAL A 153 0.31 -6.14 -0.51
N SER A 154 1.27 -6.61 -1.28
CA SER A 154 2.35 -5.79 -1.85
C SER A 154 2.38 -5.94 -3.37
N VAL A 155 2.80 -4.88 -4.06
CA VAL A 155 3.11 -4.93 -5.49
C VAL A 155 4.61 -5.01 -5.65
N ILE A 156 5.10 -5.99 -6.40
CA ILE A 156 6.54 -6.18 -6.65
C ILE A 156 6.76 -6.10 -8.16
N LEU A 157 7.71 -5.26 -8.58
CA LEU A 157 8.17 -5.17 -9.95
C LEU A 157 9.41 -6.04 -10.14
N ASN A 158 9.56 -6.65 -11.31
CA ASN A 158 10.75 -7.43 -11.65
C ASN A 158 12.01 -6.56 -11.78
N SER A 159 11.85 -5.24 -11.91
CA SER A 159 12.95 -4.26 -11.83
C SER A 159 13.47 -4.00 -10.41
N GLY A 160 12.81 -4.54 -9.37
CA GLY A 160 13.29 -4.53 -7.98
C GLY A 160 12.57 -3.55 -7.05
N GLU A 161 11.53 -2.86 -7.48
CA GLU A 161 10.72 -2.00 -6.62
C GLU A 161 9.59 -2.80 -5.95
N ALA A 162 9.37 -2.59 -4.65
CA ALA A 162 8.29 -3.20 -3.89
C ALA A 162 7.45 -2.14 -3.17
N PHE A 163 6.15 -2.06 -3.50
CA PHE A 163 5.16 -1.20 -2.85
C PHE A 163 4.47 -2.01 -1.76
N VAL A 164 4.75 -1.70 -0.52
CA VAL A 164 4.50 -2.62 0.61
C VAL A 164 3.41 -2.16 1.57
N GLY A 165 2.70 -1.07 1.26
CA GLY A 165 1.72 -0.49 2.18
C GLY A 165 2.31 -0.27 3.56
N CYS A 166 1.62 -0.74 4.60
CA CYS A 166 2.06 -0.62 5.99
C CYS A 166 2.90 -1.82 6.51
N MET A 167 3.48 -2.64 5.63
CA MET A 167 4.46 -3.65 6.03
C MET A 167 5.77 -3.02 6.52
N ALA A 168 6.04 -1.78 6.11
CA ALA A 168 7.13 -0.94 6.60
C ALA A 168 6.71 0.53 6.63
N HIS A 169 7.30 1.34 7.52
CA HIS A 169 7.11 2.78 7.58
C HIS A 169 8.46 3.51 7.52
N ASN A 170 8.48 4.72 6.94
CA ASN A 170 9.66 5.58 6.87
C ASN A 170 9.30 7.06 6.97
N GLY A 171 9.49 7.67 8.11
CA GLY A 171 9.32 9.10 8.31
C GLY A 171 8.27 9.48 9.34
N PHE A 172 8.36 10.72 9.76
CA PHE A 172 7.41 11.35 10.68
C PHE A 172 6.00 11.42 10.07
N PRO A 173 4.92 11.24 10.85
CA PRO A 173 4.90 11.09 12.31
C PRO A 173 5.09 9.64 12.80
N PHE A 174 5.15 8.66 11.91
CA PHE A 174 5.14 7.25 12.29
C PHE A 174 6.51 6.76 12.78
N ARG A 175 7.58 7.10 12.06
CA ARG A 175 8.95 6.73 12.42
C ARG A 175 9.95 7.83 12.03
N LEU A 176 11.09 7.85 12.74
CA LEU A 176 12.23 8.72 12.38
C LEU A 176 13.17 8.05 11.38
N LYS A 177 13.23 6.71 11.38
CA LYS A 177 14.04 5.88 10.48
C LYS A 177 13.19 4.75 9.91
N PRO A 178 13.47 4.24 8.70
CA PRO A 178 12.69 3.15 8.11
C PRO A 178 12.75 1.89 8.96
N GLY A 179 11.68 1.11 8.93
CA GLY A 179 11.58 -0.15 9.66
C GLY A 179 10.15 -0.62 9.90
N LEU A 180 9.97 -1.52 10.87
CA LEU A 180 8.66 -2.10 11.24
C LEU A 180 7.60 -1.01 11.45
N PRO A 181 6.34 -1.23 11.06
CA PRO A 181 5.25 -0.30 11.33
C PRO A 181 5.04 -0.12 12.83
N ILE A 182 4.35 0.97 13.21
CA ILE A 182 4.00 1.20 14.62
C ILE A 182 2.78 0.38 15.05
N TYR A 183 2.00 -0.12 14.10
CA TYR A 183 0.85 -0.99 14.30
C TYR A 183 0.94 -2.21 13.40
N ALA A 184 0.61 -3.39 13.91
CA ALA A 184 0.52 -4.63 13.14
C ALA A 184 -0.31 -5.67 13.90
N GLN A 185 -0.95 -6.58 13.15
CA GLN A 185 -1.60 -7.75 13.73
C GLN A 185 -0.55 -8.81 14.08
N ASP A 186 0.43 -9.03 13.21
CA ASP A 186 1.48 -10.05 13.36
C ASP A 186 2.83 -9.55 12.81
N ILE A 187 3.75 -9.27 13.74
CA ILE A 187 5.12 -8.84 13.41
C ILE A 187 5.96 -10.01 12.85
N GLY A 188 5.68 -11.22 13.28
CA GLY A 188 6.34 -12.43 12.78
C GLY A 188 6.09 -12.58 11.29
N ALA A 189 4.81 -12.52 10.89
CA ALA A 189 4.40 -12.56 9.49
C ALA A 189 5.04 -11.42 8.66
N ILE A 190 5.11 -10.19 9.20
CA ILE A 190 5.80 -9.08 8.53
C ILE A 190 7.27 -9.44 8.25
N LYS A 191 7.98 -9.97 9.25
CA LYS A 191 9.39 -10.33 9.09
C LYS A 191 9.59 -11.46 8.08
N GLU A 192 8.71 -12.45 8.04
CA GLU A 192 8.74 -13.49 7.00
C GLU A 192 8.49 -12.89 5.60
N ASN A 193 7.53 -11.99 5.48
CA ASN A 193 7.28 -11.29 4.21
C ASN A 193 8.45 -10.37 3.80
N TRP A 194 9.19 -9.81 4.75
CA TRP A 194 10.43 -9.09 4.45
C TRP A 194 11.50 -10.00 3.82
N LYS A 195 11.61 -11.28 4.26
CA LYS A 195 12.48 -12.27 3.63
C LYS A 195 12.02 -12.57 2.20
N VAL A 196 10.68 -12.73 2.00
CA VAL A 196 10.11 -12.92 0.65
C VAL A 196 10.49 -11.78 -0.29
N LEU A 197 10.47 -10.51 0.17
CA LEU A 197 10.92 -9.38 -0.65
C LEU A 197 12.39 -9.49 -1.03
N ILE A 198 13.24 -9.85 -0.07
CA ILE A 198 14.69 -10.02 -0.29
C ILE A 198 14.94 -11.13 -1.31
N ASP A 199 14.32 -12.30 -1.12
CA ASP A 199 14.50 -13.48 -1.97
C ASP A 199 13.97 -13.26 -3.40
N ARG A 200 13.02 -12.33 -3.57
CA ARG A 200 12.53 -11.88 -4.89
C ARG A 200 13.38 -10.79 -5.54
N GLY A 201 14.52 -10.44 -4.96
CA GLY A 201 15.46 -9.49 -5.56
C GLY A 201 15.01 -8.02 -5.41
N THR A 202 14.14 -7.70 -4.42
CA THR A 202 13.78 -6.30 -4.15
C THR A 202 15.04 -5.48 -3.86
N THR A 203 15.11 -4.30 -4.46
CA THR A 203 16.18 -3.31 -4.26
C THR A 203 15.70 -2.08 -3.52
N PHE A 204 14.47 -1.63 -3.79
CA PHE A 204 13.86 -0.46 -3.17
C PHE A 204 12.46 -0.78 -2.62
N VAL A 205 12.18 -0.25 -1.43
CA VAL A 205 10.90 -0.41 -0.72
C VAL A 205 10.16 0.92 -0.72
N TYR A 206 8.91 0.90 -1.19
CA TYR A 206 7.98 2.02 -1.27
C TYR A 206 6.87 1.81 -0.21
N PRO A 207 6.98 2.44 0.97
CA PRO A 207 6.02 2.23 2.06
C PRO A 207 4.76 3.08 1.89
N GLY A 208 3.66 2.69 2.50
CA GLY A 208 2.45 3.49 2.58
C GLY A 208 2.60 4.78 3.39
N HIS A 209 3.63 4.87 4.24
CA HIS A 209 3.94 6.09 5.00
C HIS A 209 5.43 6.42 4.93
N GLY A 210 5.72 7.61 4.35
CA GLY A 210 7.06 8.15 4.24
C GLY A 210 7.73 7.90 2.89
N LYS A 211 9.05 8.08 2.85
CA LYS A 211 9.82 8.00 1.61
C LYS A 211 10.28 6.58 1.32
N ALA A 212 10.48 6.26 0.04
CA ALA A 212 11.13 5.02 -0.37
C ALA A 212 12.55 4.91 0.24
N PHE A 213 13.00 3.67 0.44
CA PHE A 213 14.30 3.37 1.04
C PHE A 213 14.87 2.05 0.50
N PRO A 214 16.22 1.88 0.54
CA PRO A 214 16.87 0.67 0.07
C PRO A 214 16.51 -0.56 0.91
N ILE A 215 16.44 -1.73 0.29
CA ILE A 215 16.13 -3.02 0.95
C ILE A 215 17.15 -3.40 2.02
N GLU A 216 18.39 -2.88 1.94
CA GLU A 216 19.46 -3.09 2.91
C GLU A 216 19.05 -2.71 4.34
N VAL A 217 18.17 -1.73 4.48
CA VAL A 217 17.61 -1.36 5.79
C VAL A 217 16.84 -2.52 6.41
N ILE A 218 16.05 -3.24 5.62
CA ILE A 218 15.31 -4.42 6.04
C ILE A 218 16.26 -5.59 6.33
N LYS A 219 17.22 -5.85 5.42
CA LYS A 219 18.26 -6.88 5.62
C LYS A 219 18.99 -6.69 6.94
N ASN A 220 19.42 -5.46 7.24
CA ASN A 220 20.11 -5.14 8.48
C ASN A 220 19.23 -5.37 9.72
N GLN A 221 17.93 -5.05 9.67
CA GLN A 221 17.02 -5.28 10.79
C GLN A 221 16.70 -6.76 11.02
N LEU A 222 16.71 -7.57 9.97
CA LEU A 222 16.55 -9.02 10.05
C LEU A 222 17.88 -9.72 10.41
N LYS A 223 19.01 -9.01 10.39
CA LYS A 223 20.37 -9.61 10.41
C LYS A 223 20.52 -10.66 9.31
N TYR A 224 19.95 -10.40 8.14
CA TYR A 224 20.01 -11.28 6.99
C TYR A 224 21.44 -11.30 6.45
N PRO A 225 22.00 -12.47 6.08
CA PRO A 225 23.35 -12.53 5.54
C PRO A 225 23.47 -11.62 4.32
N SER A 226 24.53 -10.82 4.26
CA SER A 226 24.87 -10.07 3.05
C SER A 226 25.29 -11.09 2.01
N THR A 227 24.58 -11.16 0.89
CA THR A 227 25.09 -11.85 -0.30
C THR A 227 26.24 -10.99 -0.86
N ASN A 228 27.48 -11.43 -0.65
CA ASN A 228 28.65 -10.87 -1.33
C ASN A 228 28.54 -11.11 -2.84
#